data_f05c48d4f41ab36d53f31f320f99768e
#
_entry.id   f05c48d4f41ab36d53f31f320f99768e
#
_cell.length_a   1.000
_cell.length_b   1.000
_cell.length_c   1.000
_cell.angle_alpha   90.00
_cell.angle_beta   90.00
_cell.angle_gamma   90.00
#
_symmetry.space_group_name_H-M   'P 1'
#
loop_
_entity.id
_entity.type
_entity.pdbx_description
1 polymer ?
#
loop_
_entity_poly.entity_id
_entity_poly.type
_entity_poly.pdbx_seq_one_letter_code
_entity_poly.pdbx_strand_id
1 'polypeptide(L)'
;MRFYGKEKQDRFAYYLIGKKGTFLDIGCNHPMQGNNTKALEEAGWSGLLFDIREKWVDLCRQHRTSKVFCVDISTDEFANILKENLEQPIIDYISLDADGGSLGGLQQLLQNDFSFKCMTFEHDYYANGNV
;
A
#
# COMPACT_ATOMS: atom_id res chain seq x y z
N MET A 1 0.93 2.32 21.09
CA MET A 1 0.95 2.44 19.62
C MET A 1 -0.48 2.62 19.10
N ARG A 2 -0.68 3.59 18.24
CA ARG A 2 -2.00 3.85 17.64
C ARG A 2 -2.10 3.17 16.27
N PHE A 3 -3.24 2.52 15.99
CA PHE A 3 -3.55 1.93 14.69
C PHE A 3 -4.67 2.70 14.01
N TYR A 4 -4.58 2.82 12.70
CA TYR A 4 -5.46 3.66 11.87
C TYR A 4 -6.35 2.87 10.91
N GLY A 5 -5.99 1.61 10.63
CA GLY A 5 -6.69 0.78 9.66
C GLY A 5 -8.13 0.51 10.05
N LYS A 6 -9.05 0.72 9.11
CA LYS A 6 -10.50 0.57 9.34
C LYS A 6 -10.87 -0.86 9.75
N GLU A 7 -10.24 -1.84 9.11
CA GLU A 7 -10.43 -3.27 9.38
C GLU A 7 -9.25 -3.87 10.16
N LYS A 8 -8.46 -3.01 10.80
CA LYS A 8 -7.30 -3.40 11.61
C LYS A 8 -6.18 -4.09 10.83
N GLN A 9 -6.06 -3.81 9.53
CA GLN A 9 -5.03 -4.41 8.68
C GLN A 9 -3.62 -4.02 9.15
N ASP A 10 -3.42 -2.78 9.56
CA ASP A 10 -2.16 -2.29 10.09
C ASP A 10 -1.75 -3.04 11.37
N ARG A 11 -2.69 -3.27 12.26
CA ARG A 11 -2.46 -4.07 13.48
C ARG A 11 -2.06 -5.51 13.11
N PHE A 12 -2.77 -6.12 12.19
CA PHE A 12 -2.49 -7.46 11.71
C PHE A 12 -1.06 -7.56 11.15
N ALA A 13 -0.68 -6.64 10.27
CA ALA A 13 0.65 -6.62 9.67
C ALA A 13 1.73 -6.43 10.74
N TYR A 14 1.54 -5.50 11.66
CA TYR A 14 2.51 -5.22 12.71
C TYR A 14 2.77 -6.44 13.61
N TYR A 15 1.70 -7.11 14.04
CA TYR A 15 1.86 -8.27 14.92
C TYR A 15 2.35 -9.52 14.19
N LEU A 16 2.11 -9.63 12.89
CA LEU A 16 2.58 -10.77 12.10
C LEU A 16 4.08 -10.65 11.75
N ILE A 17 4.52 -9.46 11.34
CA ILE A 17 5.86 -9.24 10.79
C ILE A 17 6.82 -8.73 11.86
N GLY A 18 6.39 -7.80 12.73
CA GLY A 18 7.19 -7.25 13.80
C GLY A 18 7.42 -5.75 13.70
N LYS A 19 8.46 -5.28 14.40
CA LYS A 19 8.70 -3.85 14.62
C LYS A 19 9.30 -3.11 13.43
N LYS A 20 9.92 -3.80 12.49
CA LYS A 20 10.54 -3.19 11.31
C LYS A 20 10.19 -4.01 10.07
N GLY A 21 9.93 -3.32 8.98
CA GLY A 21 9.63 -3.96 7.73
C GLY A 21 9.50 -2.94 6.62
N THR A 22 9.10 -3.43 5.45
CA THR A 22 8.79 -2.62 4.28
C THR A 22 7.34 -2.81 3.89
N PHE A 23 6.71 -1.73 3.42
CA PHE A 23 5.33 -1.82 2.97
C PHE A 23 5.10 -1.11 1.64
N LEU A 24 4.08 -1.55 0.93
CA LEU A 24 3.45 -0.80 -0.16
C LEU A 24 2.01 -0.52 0.25
N ASP A 25 1.58 0.71 0.07
CA ASP A 25 0.19 1.11 0.27
C ASP A 25 -0.36 1.53 -1.09
N ILE A 26 -1.13 0.65 -1.68
CA ILE A 26 -1.65 0.82 -3.04
C ILE A 26 -3.12 1.18 -2.95
N GLY A 27 -3.48 2.37 -3.44
CA GLY A 27 -4.76 2.99 -3.17
C GLY A 27 -4.77 3.60 -1.77
N CYS A 28 -3.78 4.48 -1.50
CA CYS A 28 -3.52 4.93 -0.12
C CYS A 28 -4.61 5.82 0.45
N ASN A 29 -5.39 6.51 -0.38
CA ASN A 29 -6.50 7.35 0.06
C ASN A 29 -6.07 8.38 1.11
N HIS A 30 -6.89 8.58 2.14
CA HIS A 30 -6.59 9.52 3.21
C HIS A 30 -5.29 9.11 3.94
N PRO A 31 -4.39 10.07 4.23
CA PRO A 31 -3.07 9.73 4.81
C PRO A 31 -3.14 9.14 6.22
N MET A 32 -4.24 9.32 6.93
CA MET A 32 -4.38 8.86 8.31
C MET A 32 -5.68 8.09 8.54
N GLN A 33 -6.82 8.69 8.23
CA GLN A 33 -8.14 8.14 8.56
C GLN A 33 -8.42 6.86 7.77
N GLY A 34 -8.58 5.75 8.46
CA GLY A 34 -8.79 4.45 7.83
C GLY A 34 -7.58 3.91 7.09
N ASN A 35 -6.40 4.50 7.30
CA ASN A 35 -5.19 4.14 6.56
C ASN A 35 -4.51 2.91 7.15
N ASN A 36 -4.10 1.99 6.28
CA ASN A 36 -3.55 0.69 6.67
C ASN A 36 -2.05 0.71 6.96
N THR A 37 -1.34 1.78 6.63
CA THR A 37 0.13 1.81 6.75
C THR A 37 0.68 2.94 7.60
N LYS A 38 -0.16 3.90 8.00
CA LYS A 38 0.29 5.04 8.82
C LYS A 38 0.93 4.59 10.13
N ALA A 39 0.33 3.62 10.82
CA ALA A 39 0.88 3.10 12.07
C ALA A 39 2.24 2.42 11.85
N LEU A 40 2.39 1.72 10.74
CA LEU A 40 3.67 1.07 10.38
C LEU A 40 4.75 2.10 10.12
N GLU A 41 4.42 3.17 9.40
CA GLU A 41 5.34 4.28 9.16
C GLU A 41 5.77 4.92 10.48
N GLU A 42 4.83 5.17 11.41
CA GLU A 42 5.14 5.70 12.74
C GLU A 42 6.01 4.75 13.56
N ALA A 43 5.89 3.45 13.34
CA ALA A 43 6.70 2.44 14.01
C ALA A 43 8.11 2.30 13.41
N GLY A 44 8.42 3.05 12.35
CA GLY A 44 9.75 3.04 11.73
C GLY A 44 9.87 2.14 10.50
N TRP A 45 8.77 1.60 9.99
CA TRP A 45 8.80 0.87 8.72
C TRP A 45 9.05 1.83 7.56
N SER A 46 9.75 1.37 6.55
CA SER A 46 9.91 2.12 5.30
C SER A 46 8.89 1.65 4.28
N GLY A 47 8.41 2.56 3.45
CA GLY A 47 7.38 2.19 2.49
C GLY A 47 7.17 3.20 1.37
N LEU A 48 6.30 2.81 0.45
CA LEU A 48 5.89 3.61 -0.69
C LEU A 48 4.37 3.65 -0.74
N LEU A 49 3.83 4.82 -1.06
CA LEU A 49 2.39 5.03 -1.20
C LEU A 49 2.05 5.31 -2.66
N PHE A 50 0.93 4.76 -3.11
CA PHE A 50 0.44 4.90 -4.48
C PHE A 50 -1.04 5.23 -4.50
N ASP A 51 -1.43 6.17 -5.33
CA ASP A 51 -2.83 6.42 -5.67
C ASP A 51 -2.90 6.99 -7.07
N ILE A 52 -3.99 6.75 -7.77
CA ILE A 52 -4.21 7.32 -9.10
C ILE A 52 -4.84 8.72 -9.02
N ARG A 53 -5.38 9.07 -7.87
CA ARG A 53 -6.06 10.35 -7.65
C ARG A 53 -5.10 11.35 -7.02
N GLU A 54 -4.84 12.43 -7.76
CA GLU A 54 -3.89 13.45 -7.31
C GLU A 54 -4.22 14.06 -5.96
N LYS A 55 -5.50 14.24 -5.64
CA LYS A 55 -5.89 14.84 -4.36
C LYS A 55 -5.39 14.03 -3.16
N TRP A 56 -5.42 12.70 -3.26
CA TRP A 56 -4.91 11.83 -2.20
C TRP A 56 -3.39 11.81 -2.17
N VAL A 57 -2.77 11.83 -3.34
CA VAL A 57 -1.30 11.92 -3.44
C VAL A 57 -0.79 13.19 -2.78
N ASP A 58 -1.41 14.33 -3.10
CA ASP A 58 -1.02 15.62 -2.52
C ASP A 58 -1.23 15.64 -1.01
N LEU A 59 -2.37 15.12 -0.54
CA LEU A 59 -2.67 15.08 0.89
C LEU A 59 -1.69 14.16 1.63
N CYS A 60 -1.36 13.01 1.07
CA CYS A 60 -0.38 12.10 1.64
C CYS A 60 1.01 12.73 1.70
N ARG A 61 1.41 13.46 0.68
CA ARG A 61 2.70 14.17 0.68
C ARG A 61 2.80 15.20 1.79
N GLN A 62 1.68 15.81 2.18
CA GLN A 62 1.65 16.79 3.27
C GLN A 62 1.73 16.14 4.66
N HIS A 63 1.24 14.93 4.81
CA HIS A 63 1.04 14.31 6.13
C HIS A 63 1.82 13.01 6.36
N ARG A 64 2.48 12.49 5.35
CA ARG A 64 3.23 11.24 5.43
C ARG A 64 4.71 11.49 5.10
N THR A 65 5.58 10.67 5.66
CA THR A 65 7.03 10.76 5.43
C THR A 65 7.50 9.83 4.31
N SER A 66 6.72 8.82 3.98
CA SER A 66 7.02 7.91 2.87
C SER A 66 6.85 8.61 1.54
N LYS A 67 7.56 8.14 0.52
CA LYS A 67 7.40 8.64 -0.85
C LYS A 67 6.02 8.28 -1.37
N VAL A 68 5.40 9.21 -2.08
CA VAL A 68 4.04 9.06 -2.62
C VAL A 68 4.08 9.27 -4.13
N PHE A 69 3.46 8.37 -4.87
CA PHE A 69 3.44 8.40 -6.34
C PHE A 69 2.02 8.39 -6.86
N CYS A 70 1.75 9.28 -7.83
CA CYS A 70 0.50 9.28 -8.59
C CYS A 70 0.70 8.42 -9.83
N VAL A 71 0.20 7.20 -9.81
CA VAL A 71 0.45 6.25 -10.90
C VAL A 71 -0.67 5.22 -10.97
N ASP A 72 -0.94 4.76 -12.18
CA ASP A 72 -1.80 3.59 -12.41
C ASP A 72 -0.93 2.33 -12.22
N ILE A 73 -1.23 1.56 -11.20
CA ILE A 73 -0.43 0.39 -10.81
C ILE A 73 -0.50 -0.78 -11.81
N SER A 74 -1.43 -0.74 -12.76
CA SER A 74 -1.51 -1.76 -13.80
C SER A 74 -0.50 -1.54 -14.94
N THR A 75 0.31 -0.48 -14.87
CA THR A 75 1.25 -0.10 -15.91
C THR A 75 2.69 -0.46 -15.56
N ASP A 76 3.55 -0.49 -16.57
CA ASP A 76 4.98 -0.74 -16.40
C ASP A 76 5.67 0.36 -15.56
N GLU A 77 5.12 1.56 -15.56
CA GLU A 77 5.63 2.67 -14.73
C GLU A 77 5.65 2.28 -13.25
N PHE A 78 4.61 1.62 -12.78
CA PHE A 78 4.53 1.15 -11.40
C PHE A 78 5.71 0.21 -11.08
N ALA A 79 5.95 -0.79 -11.92
CA ALA A 79 7.08 -1.72 -11.73
C ALA A 79 8.43 -1.00 -11.76
N ASN A 80 8.58 0.00 -12.62
CA ASN A 80 9.82 0.78 -12.70
C ASN A 80 10.05 1.60 -11.43
N ILE A 81 8.99 2.20 -10.87
CA ILE A 81 9.08 2.92 -9.60
C ILE A 81 9.55 1.97 -8.48
N LEU A 82 9.01 0.77 -8.43
CA LEU A 82 9.42 -0.22 -7.43
C LEU A 82 10.89 -0.57 -7.58
N LYS A 83 11.35 -0.81 -8.80
CA LYS A 83 12.76 -1.15 -9.06
C LYS A 83 13.72 -0.03 -8.65
N GLU A 84 13.30 1.22 -8.82
CA GLU A 84 14.13 2.38 -8.48
C GLU A 84 14.15 2.67 -6.98
N ASN A 85 13.11 2.29 -6.24
CA ASN A 85 12.92 2.71 -4.86
C ASN A 85 13.03 1.58 -3.83
N LEU A 86 13.00 0.32 -4.22
CA LEU A 86 13.13 -0.80 -3.30
C LEU A 86 14.54 -1.40 -3.40
N GLU A 87 15.16 -1.61 -2.24
CA GLU A 87 16.48 -2.25 -2.17
C GLU A 87 16.39 -3.76 -2.41
N GLN A 88 15.28 -4.36 -2.03
CA GLN A 88 15.04 -5.80 -2.12
C GLN A 88 13.73 -6.08 -2.85
N PRO A 89 13.64 -7.18 -3.62
CA PRO A 89 12.40 -7.54 -4.30
C PRO A 89 11.35 -8.18 -3.39
N ILE A 90 11.63 -8.26 -2.10
CA ILE A 90 10.72 -8.83 -1.10
C ILE A 90 10.13 -7.69 -0.28
N ILE A 91 8.79 -7.64 -0.24
CA ILE A 91 8.04 -6.64 0.49
C ILE A 91 7.37 -7.33 1.68
N ASP A 92 7.48 -6.75 2.87
CA ASP A 92 6.92 -7.40 4.06
C ASP A 92 5.40 -7.34 4.08
N TYR A 93 4.82 -6.19 3.73
CA TYR A 93 3.37 -6.01 3.75
C TYR A 93 2.89 -5.17 2.57
N ILE A 94 1.83 -5.61 1.92
CA ILE A 94 1.14 -4.85 0.87
C ILE A 94 -0.32 -4.65 1.27
N SER A 95 -0.74 -3.38 1.32
CA SER A 95 -2.14 -3.00 1.38
C SER A 95 -2.61 -2.69 -0.04
N LEU A 96 -3.50 -3.50 -0.58
CA LEU A 96 -3.94 -3.41 -1.98
C LEU A 96 -5.42 -3.06 -2.02
N ASP A 97 -5.71 -1.79 -2.31
CA ASP A 97 -7.06 -1.25 -2.41
C ASP A 97 -7.12 -0.24 -3.56
N ALA A 98 -6.98 -0.72 -4.76
CA ALA A 98 -6.96 0.12 -5.97
C ALA A 98 -8.20 -0.10 -6.85
N ASP A 99 -9.30 -0.49 -6.27
CA ASP A 99 -10.56 -0.75 -6.95
C ASP A 99 -10.34 -1.66 -8.18
N GLY A 100 -10.73 -1.24 -9.36
CA GLY A 100 -10.57 -2.02 -10.59
C GLY A 100 -9.13 -2.28 -11.02
N GLY A 101 -8.15 -1.55 -10.46
CA GLY A 101 -6.74 -1.70 -10.80
C GLY A 101 -5.99 -2.74 -10.01
N SER A 102 -6.60 -3.33 -8.98
CA SER A 102 -5.90 -4.22 -8.04
C SER A 102 -5.31 -5.45 -8.71
N LEU A 103 -6.05 -6.09 -9.60
CA LEU A 103 -5.55 -7.27 -10.31
C LEU A 103 -4.37 -6.92 -11.21
N GLY A 104 -4.45 -5.82 -11.94
CA GLY A 104 -3.35 -5.35 -12.79
C GLY A 104 -2.09 -5.05 -11.98
N GLY A 105 -2.24 -4.44 -10.81
CA GLY A 105 -1.12 -4.19 -9.90
C GLY A 105 -0.47 -5.47 -9.39
N LEU A 106 -1.28 -6.45 -9.01
CA LEU A 106 -0.76 -7.74 -8.59
C LEU A 106 0.00 -8.44 -9.73
N GLN A 107 -0.52 -8.38 -10.95
CA GLN A 107 0.15 -8.92 -12.12
C GLN A 107 1.51 -8.26 -12.35
N GLN A 108 1.59 -6.93 -12.22
CA GLN A 108 2.85 -6.20 -12.34
C GLN A 108 3.88 -6.67 -11.32
N LEU A 109 3.46 -6.87 -10.08
CA LEU A 109 4.35 -7.39 -9.03
C LEU A 109 4.91 -8.77 -9.40
N LEU A 110 4.03 -9.69 -9.77
CA LEU A 110 4.42 -11.07 -10.05
C LEU A 110 5.27 -11.19 -11.33
N GLN A 111 4.91 -10.45 -12.38
CA GLN A 111 5.66 -10.47 -13.65
C GLN A 111 7.05 -9.85 -13.52
N ASN A 112 7.27 -9.00 -12.54
CA ASN A 112 8.55 -8.34 -12.31
C ASN A 112 9.33 -8.94 -11.13
N ASP A 113 8.97 -10.16 -10.73
CA ASP A 113 9.67 -10.96 -9.72
C ASP A 113 9.68 -10.35 -8.31
N PHE A 114 8.69 -9.52 -7.99
CA PHE A 114 8.47 -9.07 -6.63
C PHE A 114 7.68 -10.12 -5.85
N SER A 115 8.03 -10.29 -4.58
CA SER A 115 7.31 -11.16 -3.66
C SER A 115 6.95 -10.40 -2.39
N PHE A 116 6.02 -10.95 -1.62
CA PHE A 116 5.58 -10.32 -0.38
C PHE A 116 5.29 -11.40 0.66
N LYS A 117 5.43 -11.01 1.93
CA LYS A 117 5.16 -11.91 3.06
C LYS A 117 3.69 -11.88 3.46
N CYS A 118 3.06 -10.72 3.36
CA CYS A 118 1.68 -10.52 3.80
C CYS A 118 1.00 -9.50 2.88
N MET A 119 -0.24 -9.75 2.52
CA MET A 119 -1.04 -8.82 1.73
C MET A 119 -2.46 -8.79 2.29
N THR A 120 -3.00 -7.58 2.45
CA THR A 120 -4.43 -7.40 2.64
C THR A 120 -5.02 -6.85 1.34
N PHE A 121 -6.12 -7.41 0.94
CA PHE A 121 -6.80 -7.07 -0.30
C PHE A 121 -8.20 -6.58 0.03
N GLU A 122 -8.48 -5.32 -0.28
CA GLU A 122 -9.82 -4.76 -0.16
C GLU A 122 -10.51 -4.80 -1.53
N HIS A 123 -11.80 -5.11 -1.51
CA HIS A 123 -12.64 -5.13 -2.70
C HIS A 123 -13.91 -4.34 -2.42
N ASP A 124 -14.54 -3.85 -3.47
CA ASP A 124 -15.77 -3.05 -3.37
C ASP A 124 -17.03 -3.89 -3.43
N TYR A 125 -16.95 -5.11 -3.00
CA TYR A 125 -18.07 -6.02 -2.96
C TYR A 125 -19.27 -5.43 -2.21
N TYR A 126 -18.99 -4.84 -1.04
CA TYR A 126 -20.04 -4.20 -0.23
C TYR A 126 -20.57 -2.92 -0.88
N ALA A 127 -19.72 -2.15 -1.51
CA ALA A 127 -20.11 -0.92 -2.19
C ALA A 127 -21.06 -1.20 -3.36
N ASN A 128 -20.88 -2.35 -4.02
CA ASN A 128 -21.71 -2.78 -5.15
C ASN A 128 -22.94 -3.59 -4.73
N GLY A 129 -23.16 -3.81 -3.44
CA GLY A 129 -24.30 -4.55 -2.94
C GLY A 129 -24.28 -6.05 -3.24
N ASN A 130 -23.16 -6.60 -3.59
CA ASN A 130 -23.00 -8.02 -3.94
C ASN A 130 -22.47 -8.83 -2.74
N VAL A 131 -23.08 -8.67 -1.65
CA VAL A 131 -22.63 -9.29 -0.41
C VAL A 131 -23.18 -10.72 -0.28
#